data_0cee338c80e711b3f763500aed17bc6f
#
_entry.id   0cee338c80e711b3f763500aed17bc6f
#
_cell.length_a   1.000
_cell.length_b   1.000
_cell.length_c   1.000
_cell.angle_alpha   90.00
_cell.angle_beta   90.00
_cell.angle_gamma   90.00
#
_symmetry.space_group_name_H-M   'P 1'
#
loop_
_entity.id
_entity.type
_entity.pdbx_description
1 polymer ?
#
loop_
_entity_poly.entity_id
_entity_poly.type
_entity_poly.pdbx_seq_one_letter_code
_entity_poly.pdbx_strand_id
1 'polypeptide(L)'
;MEIRLHNVKKSYGSFEALKGIDLVFEEGKFYGLLGPNGAGKTTIFNLLIKNFKPSSGEIFWEVDGKSLSTKDFYRHIGIVFQSHRLDDHLTVEENLISRGALYGLSKSQVQKRITDLQSCLDVATLRKKKYGSLSGGQKRKVDIARALLPQPSLLLLDEPTTGLDPQSRHDLWEAIHQLNKKDNMTVVLITHYLEEMATCDVLNVLIEGNLYYSGDIANFIKQHSTTNLNLTLKPGQSVKSLSVSKFVKKCQILSEAEVVYKDVSVEEMMEIIAENQGKSIIETFNVEYSNLEAAYLNLLKSKGGEGNA
;
A
#
# COMPACT_ATOMS: atom_id res chain seq x y z
N MET A 1 5.61 18.03 -5.73
CA MET A 1 4.57 18.51 -4.78
C MET A 1 4.75 17.81 -3.46
N GLU A 2 4.88 18.58 -2.37
CA GLU A 2 4.97 18.06 -1.00
C GLU A 2 3.67 18.33 -0.24
N ILE A 3 3.25 17.37 0.60
CA ILE A 3 2.11 17.56 1.49
C ILE A 3 2.56 17.22 2.91
N ARG A 4 2.28 18.10 3.86
CA ARG A 4 2.56 17.89 5.28
C ARG A 4 1.28 17.98 6.09
N LEU A 5 1.02 16.96 6.88
CA LEU A 5 -0.01 16.93 7.91
C LEU A 5 0.67 17.17 9.25
N HIS A 6 0.18 18.13 10.02
CA HIS A 6 0.72 18.43 11.34
C HIS A 6 -0.38 18.34 12.40
N ASN A 7 -0.24 17.37 13.30
CA ASN A 7 -1.17 17.04 14.39
C ASN A 7 -2.64 17.03 13.92
N VAL A 8 -2.89 16.40 12.76
CA VAL A 8 -4.20 16.43 12.10
C VAL A 8 -5.17 15.50 12.81
N LYS A 9 -6.28 16.08 13.31
CA LYS A 9 -7.40 15.36 13.87
C LYS A 9 -8.65 15.51 13.01
N LYS A 10 -9.48 14.47 12.98
CA LYS A 10 -10.78 14.53 12.31
C LYS A 10 -11.81 13.74 13.10
N SER A 11 -12.89 14.44 13.47
CA SER A 11 -14.03 13.85 14.16
C SER A 11 -15.31 13.96 13.31
N TYR A 12 -16.18 12.98 13.45
CA TYR A 12 -17.53 12.93 12.90
C TYR A 12 -18.50 12.72 14.06
N GLY A 13 -19.09 13.82 14.56
CA GLY A 13 -19.82 13.80 15.81
C GLY A 13 -18.91 13.41 16.97
N SER A 14 -19.26 12.38 17.71
CA SER A 14 -18.46 11.83 18.82
C SER A 14 -17.35 10.88 18.40
N PHE A 15 -17.33 10.43 17.13
CA PHE A 15 -16.32 9.49 16.62
C PHE A 15 -15.09 10.22 16.12
N GLU A 16 -13.92 9.98 16.73
CA GLU A 16 -12.64 10.53 16.32
C GLU A 16 -11.96 9.58 15.33
N ALA A 17 -12.05 9.92 14.04
CA ALA A 17 -11.51 9.10 12.94
C ALA A 17 -10.01 9.26 12.76
N LEU A 18 -9.43 10.42 13.15
CA LEU A 18 -7.99 10.67 13.18
C LEU A 18 -7.63 11.37 14.47
N LYS A 19 -6.59 10.89 15.16
CA LYS A 19 -6.26 11.23 16.55
C LYS A 19 -4.95 12.03 16.69
N GLY A 20 -4.59 12.85 15.68
CA GLY A 20 -3.36 13.64 15.68
C GLY A 20 -2.30 12.98 14.82
N ILE A 21 -2.48 13.07 13.50
CA ILE A 21 -1.59 12.48 12.50
C ILE A 21 -0.55 13.49 12.07
N ASP A 22 0.72 13.11 12.20
CA ASP A 22 1.86 13.79 11.60
C ASP A 22 2.37 12.93 10.44
N LEU A 23 2.34 13.46 9.20
CA LEU A 23 2.67 12.70 8.01
C LEU A 23 3.21 13.64 6.91
N VAL A 24 4.23 13.18 6.19
CA VAL A 24 4.82 13.93 5.08
C VAL A 24 4.81 13.06 3.82
N PHE A 25 4.34 13.64 2.73
CA PHE A 25 4.44 13.09 1.38
C PHE A 25 5.41 13.94 0.57
N GLU A 26 6.65 13.50 0.45
CA GLU A 26 7.71 14.17 -0.31
C GLU A 26 7.54 13.90 -1.81
N GLU A 27 8.09 14.79 -2.63
CA GLU A 27 8.00 14.70 -4.07
C GLU A 27 8.69 13.46 -4.63
N GLY A 28 8.06 12.85 -5.64
CA GLY A 28 8.61 11.74 -6.42
C GLY A 28 8.57 10.37 -5.75
N LYS A 29 8.19 10.29 -4.47
CA LYS A 29 8.11 9.01 -3.74
C LYS A 29 6.76 8.31 -3.93
N PHE A 30 6.80 6.99 -3.78
CA PHE A 30 5.62 6.13 -3.78
C PHE A 30 5.27 5.73 -2.33
N TYR A 31 4.12 6.19 -1.85
CA TYR A 31 3.62 5.97 -0.49
C TYR A 31 2.50 4.94 -0.48
N GLY A 32 2.61 3.96 0.42
CA GLY A 32 1.52 3.08 0.78
C GLY A 32 0.84 3.51 2.08
N LEU A 33 -0.49 3.53 2.11
CA LEU A 33 -1.30 3.77 3.29
C LEU A 33 -2.08 2.51 3.65
N LEU A 34 -1.57 1.76 4.62
CA LEU A 34 -2.07 0.47 5.06
C LEU A 34 -2.85 0.59 6.38
N GLY A 35 -3.84 -0.24 6.58
CA GLY A 35 -4.58 -0.34 7.84
C GLY A 35 -5.88 -1.10 7.68
N PRO A 36 -6.49 -1.60 8.77
CA PRO A 36 -7.77 -2.27 8.72
C PRO A 36 -8.91 -1.33 8.31
N ASN A 37 -10.10 -1.89 8.08
CA ASN A 37 -11.29 -1.09 7.85
C ASN A 37 -11.58 -0.22 9.08
N GLY A 38 -11.93 1.04 8.85
CA GLY A 38 -12.13 2.00 9.95
C GLY A 38 -10.85 2.65 10.50
N ALA A 39 -9.65 2.29 10.02
CA ALA A 39 -8.39 2.85 10.49
C ALA A 39 -8.19 4.36 10.22
N GLY A 40 -9.05 4.98 9.37
CA GLY A 40 -8.93 6.39 9.02
C GLY A 40 -8.37 6.66 7.62
N LYS A 41 -8.05 5.62 6.81
CA LYS A 41 -7.47 5.76 5.45
C LYS A 41 -8.32 6.65 4.53
N THR A 42 -9.61 6.36 4.41
CA THR A 42 -10.55 7.16 3.60
C THR A 42 -10.69 8.59 4.14
N THR A 43 -10.55 8.80 5.45
CA THR A 43 -10.55 10.13 6.05
C THR A 43 -9.31 10.91 5.62
N ILE A 44 -8.10 10.30 5.68
CA ILE A 44 -6.87 10.93 5.18
C ILE A 44 -7.01 11.24 3.68
N PHE A 45 -7.51 10.29 2.87
CA PHE A 45 -7.76 10.52 1.45
C PHE A 45 -8.61 11.77 1.21
N ASN A 46 -9.76 11.88 1.89
CA ASN A 46 -10.65 13.02 1.76
C ASN A 46 -10.04 14.35 2.24
N LEU A 47 -9.17 14.31 3.23
CA LEU A 47 -8.40 15.48 3.66
C LEU A 47 -7.36 15.88 2.61
N LEU A 48 -6.63 14.91 2.05
CA LEU A 48 -5.61 15.16 1.01
C LEU A 48 -6.20 15.78 -0.25
N ILE A 49 -7.42 15.42 -0.64
CA ILE A 49 -8.12 16.00 -1.80
C ILE A 49 -8.92 17.27 -1.46
N LYS A 50 -8.78 17.81 -0.25
CA LYS A 50 -9.53 18.98 0.26
C LYS A 50 -11.07 18.82 0.25
N ASN A 51 -11.56 17.57 0.23
CA ASN A 51 -12.99 17.29 0.32
C ASN A 51 -13.53 17.59 1.73
N PHE A 52 -12.69 17.38 2.75
CA PHE A 52 -12.97 17.72 4.13
C PHE A 52 -11.90 18.66 4.69
N LYS A 53 -12.26 19.41 5.73
CA LYS A 53 -11.31 20.13 6.57
C LYS A 53 -11.00 19.30 7.81
N PRO A 54 -9.78 19.36 8.35
CA PRO A 54 -9.47 18.77 9.65
C PRO A 54 -10.32 19.42 10.76
N SER A 55 -10.59 18.68 11.85
CA SER A 55 -11.22 19.24 13.04
C SER A 55 -10.24 20.08 13.87
N SER A 56 -8.96 19.67 13.86
CA SER A 56 -7.82 20.45 14.39
C SER A 56 -6.53 20.00 13.70
N GLY A 57 -5.45 20.73 13.92
CA GLY A 57 -4.19 20.56 13.18
C GLY A 57 -4.23 21.21 11.81
N GLU A 58 -3.15 21.11 11.07
CA GLU A 58 -2.96 21.82 9.81
C GLU A 58 -2.47 20.87 8.72
N ILE A 59 -2.84 21.18 7.47
CA ILE A 59 -2.34 20.49 6.29
C ILE A 59 -1.78 21.52 5.33
N PHE A 60 -0.53 21.31 4.91
CA PHE A 60 0.18 22.19 3.98
C PHE A 60 0.33 21.45 2.64
N TRP A 61 0.05 22.17 1.55
CA TRP A 61 0.24 21.71 0.18
C TRP A 61 1.18 22.68 -0.52
N GLU A 62 2.37 22.22 -0.87
CA GLU A 62 3.43 23.05 -1.43
C GLU A 62 3.96 22.48 -2.75
N VAL A 63 4.24 23.38 -3.69
CA VAL A 63 4.99 23.08 -4.92
C VAL A 63 6.12 24.12 -4.99
N ASP A 64 7.36 23.66 -5.14
CA ASP A 64 8.56 24.52 -5.15
C ASP A 64 8.63 25.46 -3.93
N GLY A 65 8.24 24.95 -2.75
CA GLY A 65 8.22 25.69 -1.49
C GLY A 65 7.14 26.78 -1.40
N LYS A 66 6.18 26.81 -2.33
CA LYS A 66 5.07 27.77 -2.32
C LYS A 66 3.74 27.06 -2.05
N SER A 67 2.96 27.62 -1.15
CA SER A 67 1.62 27.14 -0.85
C SER A 67 0.69 27.29 -2.04
N LEU A 68 -0.07 26.22 -2.36
CA LEU A 68 -0.98 26.20 -3.50
C LEU A 68 -2.31 26.90 -3.20
N SER A 69 -2.75 27.76 -4.13
CA SER A 69 -4.13 28.23 -4.14
C SER A 69 -5.10 27.06 -4.39
N THR A 70 -6.37 27.16 -3.95
CA THR A 70 -7.36 26.12 -4.20
C THR A 70 -7.56 25.84 -5.69
N LYS A 71 -7.47 26.88 -6.55
CA LYS A 71 -7.62 26.74 -7.99
C LYS A 71 -6.47 25.97 -8.62
N ASP A 72 -5.24 26.21 -8.19
CA ASP A 72 -4.06 25.54 -8.72
C ASP A 72 -3.93 24.12 -8.18
N PHE A 73 -4.37 23.90 -6.95
CA PHE A 73 -4.34 22.58 -6.29
C PHE A 73 -4.88 21.45 -7.16
N TYR A 74 -6.08 21.62 -7.75
CA TYR A 74 -6.70 20.57 -8.55
C TYR A 74 -6.01 20.28 -9.89
N ARG A 75 -5.07 21.13 -10.31
CA ARG A 75 -4.22 20.86 -11.48
C ARG A 75 -3.01 19.99 -11.13
N HIS A 76 -2.59 20.04 -9.87
CA HIS A 76 -1.45 19.27 -9.36
C HIS A 76 -1.83 17.90 -8.81
N ILE A 77 -3.12 17.57 -8.76
CA ILE A 77 -3.59 16.31 -8.16
C ILE A 77 -4.40 15.49 -9.17
N GLY A 78 -3.97 14.25 -9.37
CA GLY A 78 -4.75 13.21 -10.05
C GLY A 78 -5.40 12.29 -9.02
N ILE A 79 -6.67 11.95 -9.22
CA ILE A 79 -7.42 11.14 -8.25
C ILE A 79 -8.05 9.97 -9.00
N VAL A 80 -7.81 8.76 -8.51
CA VAL A 80 -8.49 7.54 -8.96
C VAL A 80 -9.28 6.99 -7.78
N PHE A 81 -10.60 7.00 -7.88
CA PHE A 81 -11.50 6.47 -6.88
C PHE A 81 -11.66 4.96 -7.04
N GLN A 82 -12.06 4.27 -5.98
CA GLN A 82 -12.40 2.84 -6.01
C GLN A 82 -13.48 2.56 -7.07
N SER A 83 -14.54 3.37 -7.12
CA SER A 83 -15.60 3.26 -8.13
C SER A 83 -15.28 4.04 -9.42
N HIS A 84 -15.69 3.48 -10.55
CA HIS A 84 -15.60 4.15 -11.84
C HIS A 84 -16.47 5.40 -11.88
N ARG A 85 -15.99 6.49 -12.51
CA ARG A 85 -16.62 7.81 -12.51
C ARG A 85 -16.83 8.38 -13.92
N LEU A 86 -16.66 7.57 -14.94
CA LEU A 86 -16.86 7.95 -16.33
C LEU A 86 -18.23 7.48 -16.83
N ASP A 87 -18.72 8.10 -17.90
CA ASP A 87 -20.01 7.79 -18.49
C ASP A 87 -19.91 6.56 -19.40
N ASP A 88 -20.70 5.54 -19.09
CA ASP A 88 -20.74 4.27 -19.85
C ASP A 88 -21.26 4.43 -21.29
N HIS A 89 -22.04 5.47 -21.58
CA HIS A 89 -22.63 5.72 -22.89
C HIS A 89 -21.70 6.46 -23.86
N LEU A 90 -20.71 7.17 -23.32
CA LEU A 90 -19.71 7.90 -24.10
C LEU A 90 -18.53 7.00 -24.47
N THR A 91 -17.87 7.33 -25.56
CA THR A 91 -16.57 6.73 -25.88
C THR A 91 -15.51 7.16 -24.89
N VAL A 92 -14.40 6.43 -24.84
CA VAL A 92 -13.24 6.80 -24.03
C VAL A 92 -12.77 8.21 -24.37
N GLU A 93 -12.64 8.54 -25.66
CA GLU A 93 -12.20 9.86 -26.10
C GLU A 93 -13.15 10.97 -25.67
N GLU A 94 -14.46 10.80 -25.82
CA GLU A 94 -15.47 11.77 -25.40
C GLU A 94 -15.43 12.00 -23.88
N ASN A 95 -15.33 10.93 -23.10
CA ASN A 95 -15.13 11.03 -21.67
C ASN A 95 -13.89 11.86 -21.32
N LEU A 96 -12.73 11.51 -21.90
CA LEU A 96 -11.47 12.19 -21.61
C LEU A 96 -11.49 13.66 -22.06
N ILE A 97 -12.10 13.98 -23.21
CA ILE A 97 -12.28 15.37 -23.68
C ILE A 97 -13.16 16.16 -22.70
N SER A 98 -14.31 15.60 -22.31
CA SER A 98 -15.21 16.23 -21.34
C SER A 98 -14.52 16.52 -20.03
N ARG A 99 -13.73 15.56 -19.50
CA ARG A 99 -12.98 15.74 -18.25
C ARG A 99 -11.79 16.70 -18.41
N GLY A 100 -11.08 16.64 -19.54
CA GLY A 100 -9.98 17.57 -19.83
C GLY A 100 -10.43 19.01 -19.89
N ALA A 101 -11.63 19.26 -20.40
CA ALA A 101 -12.21 20.61 -20.44
C ALA A 101 -12.35 21.26 -19.05
N LEU A 102 -12.60 20.46 -18.00
CA LEU A 102 -12.65 20.97 -16.61
C LEU A 102 -11.30 21.53 -16.13
N TYR A 103 -10.20 21.07 -16.72
CA TYR A 103 -8.84 21.59 -16.46
C TYR A 103 -8.42 22.68 -17.48
N GLY A 104 -9.33 23.07 -18.39
CA GLY A 104 -9.05 24.07 -19.43
C GLY A 104 -8.27 23.50 -20.62
N LEU A 105 -8.21 22.17 -20.78
CA LEU A 105 -7.53 21.55 -21.92
C LEU A 105 -8.41 21.58 -23.16
N SER A 106 -7.82 21.94 -24.31
CA SER A 106 -8.47 21.80 -25.62
C SER A 106 -8.55 20.34 -26.04
N LYS A 107 -9.45 20.05 -27.00
CA LYS A 107 -9.58 18.72 -27.59
C LYS A 107 -8.24 18.19 -28.12
N SER A 108 -7.46 19.02 -28.82
CA SER A 108 -6.16 18.64 -29.37
C SER A 108 -5.13 18.31 -28.28
N GLN A 109 -5.14 19.06 -27.17
CA GLN A 109 -4.29 18.77 -26.02
C GLN A 109 -4.65 17.43 -25.37
N VAL A 110 -5.95 17.14 -25.18
CA VAL A 110 -6.40 15.85 -24.64
C VAL A 110 -6.00 14.71 -25.56
N GLN A 111 -6.19 14.84 -26.88
CA GLN A 111 -5.78 13.83 -27.86
C GLN A 111 -4.27 13.56 -27.81
N LYS A 112 -3.47 14.62 -27.68
CA LYS A 112 -2.02 14.48 -27.47
C LYS A 112 -1.71 13.70 -26.17
N ARG A 113 -2.38 14.02 -25.06
CA ARG A 113 -2.23 13.28 -23.80
C ARG A 113 -2.56 11.80 -23.92
N ILE A 114 -3.65 11.44 -24.61
CA ILE A 114 -4.01 10.05 -24.87
C ILE A 114 -2.88 9.34 -25.64
N THR A 115 -2.27 10.02 -26.60
CA THR A 115 -1.14 9.46 -27.36
C THR A 115 0.12 9.33 -26.51
N ASP A 116 0.43 10.33 -25.68
CA ASP A 116 1.60 10.31 -24.77
C ASP A 116 1.51 9.18 -23.72
N LEU A 117 0.29 8.82 -23.30
CA LEU A 117 0.02 7.74 -22.34
C LEU A 117 -0.05 6.34 -22.98
N GLN A 118 0.03 6.24 -24.31
CA GLN A 118 -0.10 4.97 -25.04
C GLN A 118 0.93 3.92 -24.61
N SER A 119 2.17 4.33 -24.37
CA SER A 119 3.24 3.41 -24.01
C SER A 119 3.07 2.76 -22.62
N CYS A 120 2.34 3.43 -21.73
CA CYS A 120 2.15 2.95 -20.34
C CYS A 120 0.77 2.34 -20.12
N LEU A 121 -0.30 2.94 -20.68
CA LEU A 121 -1.69 2.59 -20.35
C LEU A 121 -2.47 1.94 -21.50
N ASP A 122 -1.93 1.94 -22.72
CA ASP A 122 -2.59 1.43 -23.94
C ASP A 122 -4.00 2.01 -24.18
N VAL A 123 -4.22 3.27 -23.82
CA VAL A 123 -5.55 3.91 -23.88
C VAL A 123 -5.92 4.35 -25.29
N ALA A 124 -4.94 4.64 -26.15
CA ALA A 124 -5.21 5.12 -27.50
C ALA A 124 -5.94 4.08 -28.37
N THR A 125 -5.70 2.78 -28.14
CA THR A 125 -6.41 1.69 -28.84
C THR A 125 -7.87 1.60 -28.43
N LEU A 126 -8.21 2.10 -27.23
CA LEU A 126 -9.55 2.06 -26.66
C LEU A 126 -10.38 3.31 -27.00
N ARG A 127 -9.76 4.37 -27.55
CA ARG A 127 -10.36 5.71 -27.65
C ARG A 127 -11.75 5.78 -28.30
N LYS A 128 -12.03 4.91 -29.29
CA LYS A 128 -13.31 4.86 -30.04
C LYS A 128 -14.32 3.90 -29.42
N LYS A 129 -13.93 3.09 -28.41
CA LYS A 129 -14.85 2.16 -27.74
C LYS A 129 -15.70 2.92 -26.73
N LYS A 130 -16.96 2.49 -26.53
CA LYS A 130 -17.79 2.98 -25.43
C LYS A 130 -17.19 2.51 -24.11
N TYR A 131 -17.14 3.41 -23.11
CA TYR A 131 -16.55 3.11 -21.81
C TYR A 131 -17.27 1.94 -21.13
N GLY A 132 -18.61 1.86 -21.22
CA GLY A 132 -19.40 0.75 -20.66
C GLY A 132 -19.08 -0.62 -21.23
N SER A 133 -18.51 -0.70 -22.45
CA SER A 133 -18.15 -1.99 -23.10
C SER A 133 -16.75 -2.50 -22.73
N LEU A 134 -15.99 -1.76 -21.94
CA LEU A 134 -14.63 -2.11 -21.55
C LEU A 134 -14.62 -3.14 -20.41
N SER A 135 -13.57 -3.99 -20.37
CA SER A 135 -13.27 -4.83 -19.20
C SER A 135 -12.93 -3.97 -17.98
N GLY A 136 -12.99 -4.53 -16.78
CA GLY A 136 -12.63 -3.82 -15.54
C GLY A 136 -11.21 -3.22 -15.59
N GLY A 137 -10.22 -3.99 -16.05
CA GLY A 137 -8.85 -3.53 -16.22
C GLY A 137 -8.73 -2.41 -17.24
N GLN A 138 -9.44 -2.49 -18.38
CA GLN A 138 -9.49 -1.42 -19.38
C GLN A 138 -10.13 -0.14 -18.81
N LYS A 139 -11.26 -0.27 -18.11
CA LYS A 139 -11.90 0.85 -17.40
C LYS A 139 -10.93 1.52 -16.42
N ARG A 140 -10.19 0.73 -15.65
CA ARG A 140 -9.22 1.26 -14.68
C ARG A 140 -8.07 2.01 -15.36
N LYS A 141 -7.52 1.49 -16.45
CA LYS A 141 -6.51 2.20 -17.27
C LYS A 141 -7.03 3.54 -17.78
N VAL A 142 -8.28 3.62 -18.21
CA VAL A 142 -8.92 4.88 -18.64
C VAL A 142 -9.16 5.84 -17.47
N ASP A 143 -9.55 5.35 -16.28
CA ASP A 143 -9.70 6.18 -15.07
C ASP A 143 -8.37 6.82 -14.66
N ILE A 144 -7.26 6.07 -14.76
CA ILE A 144 -5.92 6.59 -14.51
C ILE A 144 -5.55 7.61 -15.59
N ALA A 145 -5.77 7.32 -16.87
CA ALA A 145 -5.53 8.28 -17.94
C ALA A 145 -6.27 9.59 -17.71
N ARG A 146 -7.54 9.53 -17.28
CA ARG A 146 -8.32 10.70 -16.88
C ARG A 146 -7.65 11.49 -15.76
N ALA A 147 -7.15 10.81 -14.71
CA ALA A 147 -6.47 11.46 -13.59
C ALA A 147 -5.15 12.13 -14.02
N LEU A 148 -4.51 11.61 -15.06
CA LEU A 148 -3.24 12.11 -15.59
C LEU A 148 -3.39 13.22 -16.66
N LEU A 149 -4.60 13.55 -17.09
CA LEU A 149 -4.82 14.60 -18.11
C LEU A 149 -4.14 15.95 -17.76
N PRO A 150 -4.25 16.46 -16.50
CA PRO A 150 -3.64 17.74 -16.14
C PRO A 150 -2.13 17.65 -15.89
N GLN A 151 -1.49 16.50 -16.05
CA GLN A 151 -0.09 16.21 -15.63
C GLN A 151 0.14 16.53 -14.14
N PRO A 152 -0.53 15.80 -13.27
CA PRO A 152 -0.46 16.10 -11.85
C PRO A 152 0.94 15.78 -11.28
N SER A 153 1.35 16.51 -10.25
CA SER A 153 2.54 16.20 -9.47
C SER A 153 2.28 15.12 -8.40
N LEU A 154 0.99 14.87 -8.09
CA LEU A 154 0.54 13.86 -7.13
C LEU A 154 -0.58 13.03 -7.72
N LEU A 155 -0.46 11.71 -7.63
CA LEU A 155 -1.51 10.75 -7.98
C LEU A 155 -2.00 10.03 -6.72
N LEU A 156 -3.27 10.18 -6.40
CA LEU A 156 -3.94 9.47 -5.31
C LEU A 156 -4.74 8.30 -5.88
N LEU A 157 -4.49 7.11 -5.36
CA LEU A 157 -5.10 5.85 -5.78
C LEU A 157 -5.86 5.23 -4.61
N ASP A 158 -7.18 5.16 -4.71
CA ASP A 158 -8.04 4.53 -3.71
C ASP A 158 -8.46 3.15 -4.22
N GLU A 159 -7.84 2.10 -3.69
CA GLU A 159 -8.06 0.70 -4.06
C GLU A 159 -8.10 0.46 -5.60
N PRO A 160 -7.05 0.82 -6.33
CA PRO A 160 -7.09 0.89 -7.79
C PRO A 160 -7.23 -0.47 -8.48
N THR A 161 -6.96 -1.57 -7.80
CA THR A 161 -6.93 -2.92 -8.38
C THR A 161 -8.07 -3.82 -7.93
N THR A 162 -8.97 -3.30 -7.09
CA THR A 162 -10.13 -4.06 -6.62
C THR A 162 -10.97 -4.58 -7.80
N GLY A 163 -11.21 -5.90 -7.80
CA GLY A 163 -11.98 -6.57 -8.86
C GLY A 163 -11.24 -6.82 -10.17
N LEU A 164 -9.92 -6.56 -10.24
CA LEU A 164 -9.10 -6.89 -11.40
C LEU A 164 -8.56 -8.33 -11.31
N ASP A 165 -8.45 -8.97 -12.46
CA ASP A 165 -7.71 -10.23 -12.60
C ASP A 165 -6.20 -10.02 -12.36
N PRO A 166 -5.42 -11.08 -12.05
CA PRO A 166 -3.99 -10.95 -11.71
C PRO A 166 -3.16 -10.28 -12.81
N GLN A 167 -3.41 -10.58 -14.09
CA GLN A 167 -2.66 -9.99 -15.19
C GLN A 167 -2.95 -8.49 -15.33
N SER A 168 -4.23 -8.10 -15.29
CA SER A 168 -4.64 -6.68 -15.33
C SER A 168 -4.06 -5.89 -14.15
N ARG A 169 -3.96 -6.51 -12.97
CA ARG A 169 -3.33 -5.90 -11.79
C ARG A 169 -1.84 -5.67 -12.01
N HIS A 170 -1.13 -6.69 -12.50
CA HIS A 170 0.30 -6.59 -12.80
C HIS A 170 0.59 -5.47 -13.81
N ASP A 171 -0.10 -5.49 -14.95
CA ASP A 171 0.05 -4.47 -16.02
C ASP A 171 -0.21 -3.05 -15.50
N LEU A 172 -1.18 -2.91 -14.58
CA LEU A 172 -1.52 -1.62 -13.98
C LEU A 172 -0.38 -1.10 -13.11
N TRP A 173 0.22 -1.97 -12.27
CA TRP A 173 1.34 -1.59 -11.42
C TRP A 173 2.57 -1.22 -12.21
N GLU A 174 2.90 -1.97 -13.27
CA GLU A 174 3.98 -1.60 -14.17
C GLU A 174 3.78 -0.20 -14.76
N ALA A 175 2.55 0.09 -15.22
CA ALA A 175 2.22 1.40 -15.77
C ALA A 175 2.37 2.53 -14.74
N ILE A 176 1.89 2.33 -13.51
CA ILE A 176 1.98 3.33 -12.43
C ILE A 176 3.44 3.58 -12.04
N HIS A 177 4.26 2.53 -11.92
CA HIS A 177 5.69 2.66 -11.61
C HIS A 177 6.47 3.38 -12.71
N GLN A 178 6.18 3.08 -13.99
CA GLN A 178 6.78 3.79 -15.11
C GLN A 178 6.45 5.29 -15.08
N LEU A 179 5.19 5.63 -14.80
CA LEU A 179 4.74 7.02 -14.68
C LEU A 179 5.37 7.74 -13.49
N ASN A 180 5.44 7.09 -12.31
CA ASN A 180 6.08 7.66 -11.13
C ASN A 180 7.54 8.03 -11.41
N LYS A 181 8.32 7.10 -11.98
CA LYS A 181 9.74 7.31 -12.27
C LYS A 181 9.98 8.33 -13.39
N LYS A 182 9.18 8.26 -14.48
CA LYS A 182 9.36 9.12 -15.65
C LYS A 182 9.09 10.59 -15.35
N ASP A 183 8.02 10.85 -14.60
CA ASP A 183 7.51 12.20 -14.39
C ASP A 183 7.84 12.75 -12.99
N ASN A 184 8.64 12.04 -12.19
CA ASN A 184 8.94 12.34 -10.78
C ASN A 184 7.65 12.62 -9.98
N MET A 185 6.58 11.87 -10.30
CA MET A 185 5.25 12.08 -9.76
C MET A 185 5.13 11.36 -8.41
N THR A 186 4.68 12.07 -7.39
CA THR A 186 4.35 11.44 -6.10
C THR A 186 3.12 10.56 -6.25
N VAL A 187 3.15 9.36 -5.70
CA VAL A 187 2.01 8.44 -5.69
C VAL A 187 1.63 8.12 -4.25
N VAL A 188 0.35 8.19 -3.93
CA VAL A 188 -0.19 7.72 -2.64
C VAL A 188 -1.23 6.65 -2.93
N LEU A 189 -0.92 5.44 -2.52
CA LEU A 189 -1.76 4.26 -2.66
C LEU A 189 -2.49 3.97 -1.35
N ILE A 190 -3.80 3.84 -1.43
CA ILE A 190 -4.62 3.29 -0.37
C ILE A 190 -5.10 1.93 -0.84
N THR A 191 -4.74 0.88 -0.11
CA THR A 191 -5.19 -0.48 -0.38
C THR A 191 -5.21 -1.31 0.90
N HIS A 192 -5.92 -2.41 0.85
CA HIS A 192 -5.86 -3.46 1.87
C HIS A 192 -5.05 -4.69 1.39
N TYR A 193 -4.54 -4.67 0.16
CA TYR A 193 -3.70 -5.73 -0.39
C TYR A 193 -2.23 -5.48 -0.03
N LEU A 194 -1.69 -6.33 0.85
CA LEU A 194 -0.29 -6.22 1.31
C LEU A 194 0.74 -6.40 0.19
N GLU A 195 0.42 -7.23 -0.80
CA GLU A 195 1.28 -7.44 -1.97
C GLU A 195 1.56 -6.13 -2.73
N GLU A 196 0.57 -5.23 -2.79
CA GLU A 196 0.71 -3.94 -3.47
C GLU A 196 1.62 -2.98 -2.70
N MET A 197 1.64 -3.10 -1.37
CA MET A 197 2.52 -2.30 -0.52
C MET A 197 4.00 -2.62 -0.72
N ALA A 198 4.34 -3.85 -1.14
CA ALA A 198 5.73 -4.27 -1.34
C ALA A 198 6.50 -3.41 -2.36
N THR A 199 5.78 -2.64 -3.18
CA THR A 199 6.36 -1.78 -4.23
C THR A 199 6.50 -0.31 -3.82
N CYS A 200 6.03 0.06 -2.61
CA CYS A 200 6.10 1.43 -2.12
C CYS A 200 7.48 1.75 -1.54
N ASP A 201 7.94 3.01 -1.71
CA ASP A 201 9.16 3.50 -1.06
C ASP A 201 8.95 3.72 0.44
N VAL A 202 7.74 4.14 0.81
CA VAL A 202 7.37 4.46 2.20
C VAL A 202 6.05 3.81 2.55
N LEU A 203 6.05 3.01 3.60
CA LEU A 203 4.87 2.40 4.19
C LEU A 203 4.37 3.24 5.36
N ASN A 204 3.09 3.59 5.34
CA ASN A 204 2.40 4.22 6.46
C ASN A 204 1.33 3.27 7.00
N VAL A 205 1.39 2.92 8.27
CA VAL A 205 0.44 2.00 8.90
C VAL A 205 -0.46 2.76 9.87
N LEU A 206 -1.75 2.73 9.57
CA LEU A 206 -2.80 3.33 10.41
C LEU A 206 -3.60 2.24 11.12
N ILE A 207 -3.87 2.47 12.41
CA ILE A 207 -4.76 1.62 13.20
C ILE A 207 -5.58 2.56 14.11
N GLU A 208 -6.91 2.45 14.05
CA GLU A 208 -7.85 3.20 14.91
C GLU A 208 -7.58 4.71 14.96
N GLY A 209 -7.27 5.31 13.81
CA GLY A 209 -7.03 6.75 13.69
C GLY A 209 -5.66 7.23 14.15
N ASN A 210 -4.74 6.33 14.50
CA ASN A 210 -3.35 6.64 14.86
C ASN A 210 -2.39 6.14 13.77
N LEU A 211 -1.29 6.87 13.56
CA LEU A 211 -0.17 6.44 12.73
C LEU A 211 0.81 5.65 13.60
N TYR A 212 0.93 4.37 13.35
CA TYR A 212 1.83 3.47 14.11
C TYR A 212 3.19 3.29 13.46
N TYR A 213 3.27 3.45 12.16
CA TYR A 213 4.52 3.34 11.43
C TYR A 213 4.53 4.28 10.22
N SER A 214 5.68 4.88 9.97
CA SER A 214 5.99 5.61 8.75
C SER A 214 7.47 5.39 8.42
N GLY A 215 7.78 4.72 7.32
CA GLY A 215 9.17 4.39 6.95
C GLY A 215 9.25 3.33 5.87
N ASP A 216 10.45 2.83 5.60
CA ASP A 216 10.66 1.77 4.62
C ASP A 216 10.14 0.41 5.10
N ILE A 217 9.79 -0.45 4.13
CA ILE A 217 9.17 -1.75 4.39
C ILE A 217 10.13 -2.72 5.09
N ALA A 218 11.42 -2.66 4.76
CA ALA A 218 12.41 -3.58 5.34
C ALA A 218 12.56 -3.32 6.85
N ASN A 219 12.60 -2.06 7.27
CA ASN A 219 12.60 -1.68 8.67
C ASN A 219 11.30 -2.06 9.38
N PHE A 220 10.14 -1.90 8.73
CA PHE A 220 8.86 -2.35 9.27
C PHE A 220 8.87 -3.87 9.55
N ILE A 221 9.29 -4.65 8.56
CA ILE A 221 9.42 -6.11 8.71
C ILE A 221 10.37 -6.42 9.87
N LYS A 222 11.56 -5.82 9.91
CA LYS A 222 12.55 -6.04 10.96
C LYS A 222 12.02 -5.72 12.37
N GLN A 223 11.21 -4.68 12.52
CA GLN A 223 10.66 -4.26 13.82
C GLN A 223 9.50 -5.11 14.31
N HIS A 224 8.68 -5.64 13.38
CA HIS A 224 7.43 -6.32 13.73
C HIS A 224 7.40 -7.79 13.34
N SER A 225 8.49 -8.32 12.84
CA SER A 225 8.56 -9.72 12.44
C SER A 225 9.31 -10.59 13.43
N THR A 226 8.90 -11.85 13.45
CA THR A 226 9.62 -12.92 14.14
C THR A 226 10.12 -13.91 13.10
N THR A 227 11.38 -14.31 13.16
CA THR A 227 11.89 -15.39 12.33
C THR A 227 11.69 -16.71 13.07
N ASN A 228 11.08 -17.68 12.40
CA ASN A 228 10.82 -18.98 13.00
C ASN A 228 11.68 -20.05 12.34
N LEU A 229 12.20 -20.97 13.17
CA LEU A 229 12.89 -22.18 12.72
C LEU A 229 11.97 -23.38 12.94
N ASN A 230 11.49 -23.97 11.85
CA ASN A 230 10.70 -25.21 11.88
C ASN A 230 11.66 -26.40 11.71
N LEU A 231 11.59 -27.36 12.61
CA LEU A 231 12.34 -28.62 12.51
C LEU A 231 11.39 -29.78 12.40
N THR A 232 11.65 -30.66 11.42
CA THR A 232 10.99 -31.97 11.28
C THR A 232 12.00 -33.06 11.64
N LEU A 233 11.61 -33.98 12.51
CA LEU A 233 12.47 -35.06 12.99
C LEU A 233 12.30 -36.30 12.11
N LYS A 234 13.34 -37.11 12.06
CA LYS A 234 13.33 -38.39 11.33
C LYS A 234 12.27 -39.35 11.88
N PRO A 235 11.72 -40.25 11.06
CA PRO A 235 10.78 -41.27 11.50
C PRO A 235 11.33 -42.06 12.72
N GLY A 236 10.47 -42.21 13.73
CA GLY A 236 10.83 -42.89 14.97
C GLY A 236 11.59 -42.05 16.00
N GLN A 237 11.89 -40.77 15.70
CA GLN A 237 12.44 -39.83 16.66
C GLN A 237 11.30 -38.97 17.27
N SER A 238 11.53 -38.49 18.49
CA SER A 238 10.56 -37.65 19.20
C SER A 238 11.21 -36.32 19.60
N VAL A 239 10.41 -35.28 19.69
CA VAL A 239 10.80 -33.94 20.17
C VAL A 239 11.50 -34.00 21.53
N LYS A 240 11.20 -35.03 22.35
CA LYS A 240 11.93 -35.29 23.63
C LYS A 240 13.43 -35.59 23.48
N SER A 241 13.85 -36.00 22.27
CA SER A 241 15.26 -36.29 21.94
C SER A 241 16.04 -35.03 21.55
N LEU A 242 15.37 -33.89 21.32
CA LEU A 242 16.03 -32.64 21.01
C LEU A 242 16.77 -32.06 22.22
N SER A 243 17.94 -31.49 21.96
CA SER A 243 18.64 -30.65 22.95
C SER A 243 18.01 -29.27 22.92
N VAL A 244 17.16 -28.95 23.90
CA VAL A 244 16.34 -27.71 23.93
C VAL A 244 16.74 -26.80 25.07
N SER A 245 17.88 -27.07 25.77
CA SER A 245 18.18 -26.50 27.07
C SER A 245 18.17 -24.96 27.15
N LYS A 246 18.63 -24.28 26.11
CA LYS A 246 18.72 -22.80 26.11
C LYS A 246 17.46 -22.13 25.52
N PHE A 247 16.76 -22.77 24.60
CA PHE A 247 15.71 -22.19 23.79
C PHE A 247 14.29 -22.70 24.09
N VAL A 248 14.11 -23.34 25.24
CA VAL A 248 12.80 -23.93 25.66
C VAL A 248 11.67 -22.92 25.63
N LYS A 249 11.94 -21.67 26.03
CA LYS A 249 10.88 -20.60 26.02
C LYS A 249 10.44 -20.19 24.63
N LYS A 250 11.30 -20.40 23.61
CA LYS A 250 11.01 -20.09 22.21
C LYS A 250 10.44 -21.30 21.44
N CYS A 251 10.47 -22.47 22.05
CA CYS A 251 10.11 -23.74 21.44
C CYS A 251 8.62 -24.03 21.61
N GLN A 252 7.94 -24.32 20.52
CA GLN A 252 6.55 -24.79 20.48
C GLN A 252 6.52 -26.14 19.77
N ILE A 253 6.02 -27.17 20.45
CA ILE A 253 5.83 -28.51 19.89
C ILE A 253 4.53 -28.49 19.08
N LEU A 254 4.60 -28.86 17.82
CA LEU A 254 3.43 -28.98 16.92
C LEU A 254 2.90 -30.41 16.86
N SER A 255 3.82 -31.40 16.86
CA SER A 255 3.51 -32.84 16.87
C SER A 255 4.65 -33.64 17.56
N GLU A 256 4.56 -34.96 17.56
CA GLU A 256 5.65 -35.80 18.08
C GLU A 256 6.96 -35.64 17.29
N ALA A 257 6.89 -35.28 16.01
CA ALA A 257 8.02 -35.15 15.10
C ALA A 257 8.28 -33.72 14.62
N GLU A 258 7.48 -32.72 15.03
CA GLU A 258 7.59 -31.36 14.53
C GLU A 258 7.67 -30.35 15.68
N VAL A 259 8.61 -29.41 15.55
CA VAL A 259 8.81 -28.33 16.52
C VAL A 259 9.12 -27.03 15.80
N VAL A 260 8.61 -25.95 16.36
CA VAL A 260 8.88 -24.57 15.89
C VAL A 260 9.59 -23.81 17.01
N TYR A 261 10.72 -23.21 16.67
CA TYR A 261 11.36 -22.21 17.50
C TYR A 261 10.95 -20.84 16.98
N LYS A 262 10.26 -20.06 17.81
CA LYS A 262 9.74 -18.73 17.46
C LYS A 262 10.72 -17.64 17.87
N ASP A 263 10.77 -16.58 17.06
CA ASP A 263 11.56 -15.38 17.35
C ASP A 263 13.03 -15.70 17.64
N VAL A 264 13.64 -16.42 16.70
CA VAL A 264 15.06 -16.81 16.82
C VAL A 264 15.92 -16.02 15.84
N SER A 265 17.09 -15.55 16.31
CA SER A 265 18.09 -14.93 15.44
C SER A 265 18.78 -15.99 14.56
N VAL A 266 19.52 -15.54 13.54
CA VAL A 266 20.30 -16.46 12.69
C VAL A 266 21.34 -17.20 13.51
N GLU A 267 22.00 -16.53 14.48
CA GLU A 267 22.95 -17.13 15.39
C GLU A 267 22.30 -18.20 16.26
N GLU A 268 21.13 -17.90 16.84
CA GLU A 268 20.35 -18.84 17.64
C GLU A 268 19.90 -20.06 16.81
N MET A 269 19.49 -19.87 15.55
CA MET A 269 19.14 -20.97 14.64
C MET A 269 20.34 -21.88 14.38
N MET A 270 21.50 -21.30 14.10
CA MET A 270 22.71 -22.07 13.85
C MET A 270 23.13 -22.86 15.12
N GLU A 271 22.98 -22.28 16.33
CA GLU A 271 23.24 -22.96 17.58
C GLU A 271 22.24 -24.13 17.79
N ILE A 272 20.92 -23.92 17.55
CA ILE A 272 19.91 -24.97 17.67
C ILE A 272 20.18 -26.11 16.70
N ILE A 273 20.55 -25.82 15.45
CA ILE A 273 20.86 -26.84 14.45
C ILE A 273 22.15 -27.60 14.86
N ALA A 274 23.20 -26.87 15.23
CA ALA A 274 24.49 -27.47 15.62
C ALA A 274 24.37 -28.39 16.85
N GLU A 275 23.61 -27.98 17.87
CA GLU A 275 23.38 -28.81 19.08
C GLU A 275 22.68 -30.15 18.74
N ASN A 276 21.91 -30.20 17.68
CA ASN A 276 21.12 -31.36 17.30
C ASN A 276 21.69 -32.13 16.08
N GLN A 277 22.61 -31.54 15.33
CA GLN A 277 23.25 -32.16 14.17
C GLN A 277 24.06 -33.41 14.53
N GLY A 278 24.77 -33.39 15.69
CA GLY A 278 25.54 -34.52 16.17
C GLY A 278 24.72 -35.76 16.53
N LYS A 279 23.43 -35.61 16.80
CA LYS A 279 22.50 -36.71 17.09
C LYS A 279 21.82 -37.28 15.84
N SER A 280 21.98 -36.65 14.66
CA SER A 280 21.39 -37.07 13.41
C SER A 280 19.85 -37.27 13.46
N ILE A 281 19.15 -36.52 14.32
CA ILE A 281 17.70 -36.66 14.56
C ILE A 281 16.86 -35.75 13.67
N ILE A 282 17.43 -34.67 13.12
CA ILE A 282 16.72 -33.74 12.23
C ILE A 282 16.64 -34.37 10.81
N GLU A 283 15.46 -34.43 10.25
CA GLU A 283 15.23 -34.83 8.87
C GLU A 283 15.32 -33.60 7.96
N THR A 284 14.51 -32.56 8.27
CA THR A 284 14.50 -31.32 7.53
C THR A 284 14.39 -30.13 8.50
N PHE A 285 14.86 -28.99 8.02
CA PHE A 285 14.55 -27.72 8.67
C PHE A 285 14.10 -26.69 7.63
N ASN A 286 13.19 -25.82 8.03
CA ASN A 286 12.72 -24.72 7.24
C ASN A 286 12.77 -23.44 8.06
N VAL A 287 13.31 -22.37 7.47
CA VAL A 287 13.34 -21.05 8.10
C VAL A 287 12.23 -20.23 7.49
N GLU A 288 11.22 -19.92 8.29
CA GLU A 288 10.19 -18.97 7.91
C GLU A 288 10.69 -17.56 8.19
N TYR A 289 11.15 -16.90 7.14
CA TYR A 289 11.41 -15.47 7.21
C TYR A 289 10.07 -14.75 7.20
N SER A 290 9.93 -13.82 8.13
CA SER A 290 8.75 -12.98 8.16
C SER A 290 8.70 -12.10 6.92
N ASN A 291 7.52 -12.05 6.34
CA ASN A 291 7.16 -11.15 5.27
C ASN A 291 6.36 -9.96 5.82
N LEU A 292 5.98 -9.04 4.95
CA LEU A 292 5.18 -7.86 5.30
C LEU A 292 3.85 -8.26 5.97
N GLU A 293 3.24 -9.35 5.53
CA GLU A 293 1.96 -9.85 6.07
C GLU A 293 2.12 -10.32 7.52
N ALA A 294 3.13 -11.14 7.81
CA ALA A 294 3.39 -11.62 9.16
C ALA A 294 3.74 -10.47 10.11
N ALA A 295 4.56 -9.50 9.67
CA ALA A 295 4.88 -8.30 10.44
C ALA A 295 3.64 -7.46 10.73
N TYR A 296 2.76 -7.27 9.75
CA TYR A 296 1.52 -6.53 9.91
C TYR A 296 0.55 -7.22 10.86
N LEU A 297 0.36 -8.55 10.74
CA LEU A 297 -0.47 -9.32 11.64
C LEU A 297 0.05 -9.30 13.09
N ASN A 298 1.37 -9.34 13.29
CA ASN A 298 1.98 -9.21 14.61
C ASN A 298 1.73 -7.83 15.23
N LEU A 299 1.85 -6.76 14.45
CA LEU A 299 1.50 -5.42 14.90
C LEU A 299 0.02 -5.33 15.31
N LEU A 300 -0.90 -5.87 14.50
CA LEU A 300 -2.32 -5.87 14.84
C LEU A 300 -2.63 -6.63 16.13
N LYS A 301 -2.00 -7.80 16.34
CA LYS A 301 -2.16 -8.59 17.57
C LYS A 301 -1.65 -7.84 18.81
N SER A 302 -0.50 -7.16 18.71
CA SER A 302 0.06 -6.38 19.82
C SER A 302 -0.82 -5.21 20.22
N LYS A 303 -1.59 -4.63 19.28
CA LYS A 303 -2.47 -3.48 19.51
C LYS A 303 -3.92 -3.87 19.81
N GLY A 304 -4.42 -4.99 19.26
CA GLY A 304 -5.75 -5.53 19.58
C GLY A 304 -5.85 -6.18 20.97
N GLY A 305 -4.73 -6.53 21.60
CA GLY A 305 -4.69 -7.04 22.98
C GLY A 305 -4.82 -5.95 24.06
N GLU A 306 -4.58 -4.68 23.71
CA GLU A 306 -4.70 -3.55 24.66
C GLU A 306 -6.15 -3.05 24.84
N GLY A 307 -7.11 -3.52 24.01
CA GLY A 307 -8.51 -3.09 24.04
C GLY A 307 -9.47 -3.98 24.84
N ASN A 308 -9.00 -5.09 25.43
CA ASN A 308 -9.80 -6.05 26.21
C ASN A 308 -9.21 -6.34 27.61
N ALA A 309 -8.57 -5.38 28.24
CA ALA A 309 -8.15 -5.47 29.63
C ALA A 309 -8.85 -4.42 30.50
#